data_60150beafd1bf8b182d9fbe43d19caad
#
_entry.id   60150beafd1bf8b182d9fbe43d19caad
#
_cell.length_a   1.000
_cell.length_b   1.000
_cell.length_c   1.000
_cell.angle_alpha   90.00
_cell.angle_beta   90.00
_cell.angle_gamma   90.00
#
_symmetry.space_group_name_H-M   'P 1'
#
loop_
_entity.id
_entity.type
_entity.pdbx_description
1 polymer ?
#
loop_
_entity_poly.entity_id
_entity_poly.type
_entity_poly.pdbx_seq_one_letter_code
_entity_poly.pdbx_strand_id
1 'polypeptide(L)'
;MKLLRFFNSRKKKFSYKCPCCGKTYDEMPLCFGGEYPDYYFSVPPEERATRIELTESLCVVDQEHFFHRGRITIPIHDHAEDLIFNVWTSISRENFAIRKSLWNDPARVHNEPYFGWLQTVVPTYGNTINLKTVAREQEAGLIPAIELIEEGHPLTLDQQNGISFKTAAQKVEAILTAFHNPDN
;
A
#
# COMPACT_ATOMS: atom_id res chain seq x y z
N MET A 1 -1.52 50.64 5.53
CA MET A 1 -1.33 49.99 4.22
C MET A 1 -0.68 48.65 4.45
N LYS A 2 -1.50 47.55 4.47
CA LYS A 2 -0.98 46.17 4.73
C LYS A 2 -0.56 45.60 3.36
N LEU A 3 0.77 45.32 3.23
CA LEU A 3 1.26 44.57 2.08
C LEU A 3 0.81 43.10 2.22
N LEU A 4 -0.11 42.68 1.39
CA LEU A 4 -0.41 41.29 1.13
C LEU A 4 0.78 40.69 0.35
N ARG A 5 1.64 39.93 1.05
CA ARG A 5 2.63 39.07 0.40
C ARG A 5 1.86 37.91 -0.23
N PHE A 6 1.65 37.99 -1.54
CA PHE A 6 1.27 36.81 -2.33
C PHE A 6 2.45 35.84 -2.32
N PHE A 7 2.39 34.82 -1.49
CA PHE A 7 3.24 33.64 -1.64
C PHE A 7 2.82 32.93 -2.93
N ASN A 8 3.54 33.19 -3.99
CA ASN A 8 3.44 32.46 -5.24
C ASN A 8 4.10 31.09 -4.99
N SER A 9 3.35 30.16 -4.44
CA SER A 9 3.77 28.75 -4.29
C SER A 9 3.96 28.19 -5.69
N ARG A 10 5.20 28.17 -6.19
CA ARG A 10 5.55 27.44 -7.41
C ARG A 10 5.12 25.99 -7.17
N LYS A 11 4.09 25.51 -7.86
CA LYS A 11 3.70 24.11 -7.85
C LYS A 11 4.94 23.29 -8.16
N LYS A 12 5.35 22.45 -7.20
CA LYS A 12 6.46 21.53 -7.39
C LYS A 12 6.10 20.63 -8.56
N LYS A 13 6.94 20.61 -9.62
CA LYS A 13 6.67 19.87 -10.84
C LYS A 13 7.44 18.56 -10.80
N PHE A 14 6.74 17.45 -11.00
CA PHE A 14 7.36 16.13 -11.25
C PHE A 14 7.64 16.02 -12.76
N SER A 15 8.77 15.43 -13.13
CA SER A 15 9.04 15.00 -14.49
C SER A 15 10.09 13.88 -14.44
N TYR A 16 9.73 12.71 -14.93
CA TYR A 16 10.58 11.53 -14.98
C TYR A 16 10.62 10.98 -16.41
N LYS A 17 11.83 10.78 -16.95
CA LYS A 17 12.03 10.13 -18.24
C LYS A 17 12.51 8.72 -18.02
N CYS A 18 11.72 7.74 -18.46
CA CYS A 18 12.06 6.33 -18.35
C CYS A 18 13.36 6.02 -19.13
N PRO A 19 14.38 5.44 -18.49
CA PRO A 19 15.64 5.12 -19.16
C PRO A 19 15.51 3.98 -20.18
N CYS A 20 14.54 3.07 -20.01
CA CYS A 20 14.38 1.91 -20.89
C CYS A 20 13.67 2.23 -22.22
N CYS A 21 12.62 3.09 -22.17
CA CYS A 21 11.78 3.36 -23.35
C CYS A 21 11.71 4.84 -23.73
N GLY A 22 12.33 5.74 -22.95
CA GLY A 22 12.33 7.19 -23.18
C GLY A 22 10.99 7.91 -22.92
N LYS A 23 9.98 7.20 -22.42
CA LYS A 23 8.67 7.78 -22.07
C LYS A 23 8.85 8.80 -20.94
N THR A 24 8.23 9.98 -21.09
CA THR A 24 8.20 11.00 -20.05
C THR A 24 6.89 10.93 -19.27
N TYR A 25 6.99 11.00 -17.95
CA TYR A 25 5.89 11.11 -17.02
C TYR A 25 5.93 12.51 -16.43
N ASP A 26 4.90 13.31 -16.71
CA ASP A 26 4.76 14.68 -16.21
C ASP A 26 3.89 14.76 -14.95
N GLU A 27 3.18 13.69 -14.63
CA GLU A 27 2.42 13.49 -13.41
C GLU A 27 3.05 12.36 -12.59
N MET A 28 3.16 12.59 -11.28
CA MET A 28 3.73 11.60 -10.36
C MET A 28 2.67 10.53 -10.06
N PRO A 29 2.88 9.25 -10.45
CA PRO A 29 1.98 8.18 -10.03
C PRO A 29 2.11 7.98 -8.52
N LEU A 30 0.98 8.06 -7.82
CA LEU A 30 0.96 8.03 -6.35
C LEU A 30 0.31 6.78 -5.78
N CYS A 31 -0.06 5.79 -6.62
CA CYS A 31 -0.66 4.55 -6.16
C CYS A 31 0.06 3.35 -6.76
N PHE A 32 0.60 2.51 -5.89
CA PHE A 32 1.30 1.27 -6.22
C PHE A 32 0.69 0.09 -5.47
N GLY A 33 0.94 -1.14 -5.92
CA GLY A 33 0.48 -2.33 -5.19
C GLY A 33 0.84 -3.63 -5.88
N GLY A 34 0.81 -4.72 -5.11
CA GLY A 34 0.97 -6.08 -5.60
C GLY A 34 -0.38 -6.76 -5.81
N GLU A 35 -0.44 -7.70 -6.75
CA GLU A 35 -1.65 -8.48 -7.03
C GLU A 35 -1.88 -9.58 -5.99
N TYR A 36 -0.80 -10.10 -5.38
CA TYR A 36 -0.82 -11.26 -4.50
C TYR A 36 -0.10 -10.96 -3.18
N PRO A 37 -0.51 -11.63 -2.06
CA PRO A 37 0.33 -11.66 -0.87
C PRO A 37 1.62 -12.45 -1.15
N ASP A 38 2.71 -12.14 -0.45
CA ASP A 38 3.99 -12.84 -0.60
C ASP A 38 3.84 -14.36 -0.38
N TYR A 39 3.00 -14.75 0.56
CA TYR A 39 2.70 -16.15 0.86
C TYR A 39 2.10 -16.94 -0.33
N TYR A 40 1.48 -16.25 -1.31
CA TYR A 40 0.97 -16.87 -2.54
C TYR A 40 2.07 -17.61 -3.31
N PHE A 41 3.28 -17.09 -3.28
CA PHE A 41 4.41 -17.64 -4.02
C PHE A 41 5.06 -18.85 -3.32
N SER A 42 4.68 -19.16 -2.08
CA SER A 42 5.09 -20.40 -1.40
C SER A 42 4.42 -21.64 -1.97
N VAL A 43 3.30 -21.48 -2.69
CA VAL A 43 2.58 -22.57 -3.35
C VAL A 43 3.10 -22.76 -4.78
N PRO A 44 3.51 -23.99 -5.17
CA PRO A 44 3.94 -24.29 -6.52
C PRO A 44 2.89 -23.87 -7.56
N PRO A 45 3.29 -23.31 -8.71
CA PRO A 45 2.35 -22.80 -9.72
C PRO A 45 1.25 -23.78 -10.15
N GLU A 46 1.61 -25.05 -10.28
CA GLU A 46 0.72 -26.15 -10.67
C GLU A 46 -0.34 -26.50 -9.62
N GLU A 47 -0.11 -26.15 -8.36
CA GLU A 47 -1.01 -26.44 -7.25
C GLU A 47 -1.91 -25.24 -6.88
N ARG A 48 -1.60 -24.04 -7.37
CA ARG A 48 -2.29 -22.80 -6.96
C ARG A 48 -3.78 -22.83 -7.21
N ALA A 49 -4.21 -23.41 -8.35
CA ALA A 49 -5.61 -23.48 -8.73
C ALA A 49 -6.48 -24.30 -7.75
N THR A 50 -5.86 -25.25 -7.02
CA THR A 50 -6.56 -26.12 -6.07
C THR A 50 -6.37 -25.71 -4.61
N ARG A 51 -5.32 -24.97 -4.30
CA ARG A 51 -4.92 -24.61 -2.93
C ARG A 51 -5.20 -23.16 -2.57
N ILE A 52 -5.44 -22.29 -3.56
CA ILE A 52 -5.61 -20.85 -3.33
C ILE A 52 -6.98 -20.39 -3.81
N GLU A 53 -7.73 -19.77 -2.93
CA GLU A 53 -8.91 -18.98 -3.24
C GLU A 53 -8.52 -17.50 -3.26
N LEU A 54 -8.64 -16.84 -4.42
CA LEU A 54 -8.22 -15.45 -4.60
C LEU A 54 -9.35 -14.61 -5.20
N THR A 55 -9.53 -13.43 -4.61
CA THR A 55 -10.34 -12.33 -5.16
C THR A 55 -9.49 -11.05 -5.22
N GLU A 56 -10.05 -9.94 -5.68
CA GLU A 56 -9.34 -8.66 -5.72
C GLU A 56 -8.82 -8.19 -4.34
N SER A 57 -9.48 -8.60 -3.25
CA SER A 57 -9.17 -8.10 -1.91
C SER A 57 -9.06 -9.16 -0.81
N LEU A 58 -9.25 -10.44 -1.14
CA LEU A 58 -9.17 -11.56 -0.20
C LEU A 58 -8.39 -12.71 -0.83
N CYS A 59 -7.52 -13.34 -0.04
CA CYS A 59 -6.77 -14.53 -0.43
C CYS A 59 -6.79 -15.55 0.70
N VAL A 60 -7.05 -16.82 0.38
CA VAL A 60 -6.97 -17.94 1.32
C VAL A 60 -6.08 -19.00 0.72
N VAL A 61 -5.08 -19.45 1.47
CA VAL A 61 -4.17 -20.53 1.08
C VAL A 61 -4.42 -21.72 2.00
N ASP A 62 -4.60 -22.90 1.43
CA ASP A 62 -4.82 -24.18 2.10
C ASP A 62 -6.00 -24.18 3.11
N GLN A 63 -6.95 -23.26 2.98
CA GLN A 63 -8.03 -23.03 3.95
C GLN A 63 -7.55 -22.73 5.38
N GLU A 64 -6.28 -22.41 5.56
CA GLU A 64 -5.62 -22.16 6.86
C GLU A 64 -5.04 -20.77 6.97
N HIS A 65 -4.50 -20.22 5.88
CA HIS A 65 -3.84 -18.92 5.86
C HIS A 65 -4.72 -17.90 5.16
N PHE A 66 -5.10 -16.86 5.89
CA PHE A 66 -6.04 -15.85 5.44
C PHE A 66 -5.34 -14.52 5.27
N PHE A 67 -5.59 -13.87 4.14
CA PHE A 67 -5.01 -12.56 3.82
C PHE A 67 -6.10 -11.64 3.28
N HIS A 68 -5.93 -10.36 3.56
CA HIS A 68 -6.78 -9.34 2.98
C HIS A 68 -5.94 -8.18 2.43
N ARG A 69 -6.46 -7.53 1.41
CA ARG A 69 -5.87 -6.34 0.83
C ARG A 69 -6.29 -5.13 1.63
N GLY A 70 -5.34 -4.22 1.85
CA GLY A 70 -5.57 -2.94 2.49
C GLY A 70 -4.68 -1.86 1.91
N ARG A 71 -4.73 -0.66 2.47
CA ARG A 71 -4.05 0.52 1.96
C ARG A 71 -3.18 1.16 3.03
N ILE A 72 -1.89 1.31 2.73
CA ILE A 72 -0.97 2.19 3.45
C ILE A 72 -1.00 3.54 2.75
N THR A 73 -1.20 4.61 3.52
CA THR A 73 -1.18 5.99 3.04
C THR A 73 -0.04 6.73 3.72
N ILE A 74 0.82 7.38 2.93
CA ILE A 74 1.95 8.18 3.40
C ILE A 74 1.69 9.63 2.99
N PRO A 75 1.46 10.55 3.95
CA PRO A 75 1.23 11.95 3.65
C PRO A 75 2.43 12.61 2.95
N ILE A 76 2.17 13.39 1.91
CA ILE A 76 3.20 14.20 1.25
C ILE A 76 3.03 15.66 1.66
N HIS A 77 4.02 16.21 2.37
CA HIS A 77 3.96 17.59 2.84
C HIS A 77 3.84 18.59 1.68
N ASP A 78 2.92 19.55 1.83
CA ASP A 78 2.61 20.58 0.83
C ASP A 78 2.15 20.02 -0.53
N HIS A 79 1.51 18.84 -0.53
CA HIS A 79 0.89 18.23 -1.70
C HIS A 79 -0.57 17.85 -1.41
N ALA A 80 -1.41 17.86 -2.43
CA ALA A 80 -2.85 17.59 -2.25
C ALA A 80 -3.17 16.11 -2.15
N GLU A 81 -2.29 15.24 -2.62
CA GLU A 81 -2.47 13.80 -2.68
C GLU A 81 -1.34 13.10 -1.94
N ASP A 82 -1.63 11.92 -1.40
CA ASP A 82 -0.72 11.10 -0.62
C ASP A 82 -0.10 9.99 -1.48
N LEU A 83 1.08 9.49 -1.06
CA LEU A 83 1.66 8.29 -1.64
C LEU A 83 0.96 7.05 -1.05
N ILE A 84 0.42 6.21 -1.92
CA ILE A 84 -0.43 5.08 -1.55
C ILE A 84 0.24 3.76 -1.96
N PHE A 85 0.22 2.79 -1.04
CA PHE A 85 0.56 1.41 -1.32
C PHE A 85 -0.63 0.51 -0.99
N ASN A 86 -1.19 -0.18 -2.00
CA ASN A 86 -2.14 -1.24 -1.77
C ASN A 86 -1.36 -2.52 -1.45
N VAL A 87 -1.55 -3.03 -0.26
CA VAL A 87 -0.75 -4.11 0.33
C VAL A 87 -1.63 -5.26 0.79
N TRP A 88 -1.02 -6.41 1.01
CA TRP A 88 -1.65 -7.56 1.64
C TRP A 88 -1.17 -7.70 3.08
N THR A 89 -2.07 -8.07 3.97
CA THR A 89 -1.77 -8.42 5.36
C THR A 89 -2.45 -9.72 5.73
N SER A 90 -1.85 -10.47 6.65
CA SER A 90 -2.52 -11.63 7.24
C SER A 90 -3.67 -11.18 8.14
N ILE A 91 -4.64 -12.06 8.35
CA ILE A 91 -5.80 -11.83 9.20
C ILE A 91 -6.22 -13.18 9.82
N SER A 92 -6.77 -13.18 11.05
CA SER A 92 -7.30 -14.40 11.62
C SER A 92 -8.52 -14.92 10.85
N ARG A 93 -8.79 -16.21 10.96
CA ARG A 93 -9.98 -16.86 10.34
C ARG A 93 -11.28 -16.16 10.77
N GLU A 94 -11.38 -15.84 12.05
CA GLU A 94 -12.55 -15.21 12.65
C GLU A 94 -12.77 -13.80 12.06
N ASN A 95 -11.74 -12.98 12.07
CA ASN A 95 -11.82 -11.62 11.52
C ASN A 95 -12.01 -11.62 10.00
N PHE A 96 -11.45 -12.60 9.29
CA PHE A 96 -11.70 -12.81 7.86
C PHE A 96 -13.18 -13.10 7.58
N ALA A 97 -13.81 -13.95 8.38
CA ALA A 97 -15.23 -14.27 8.25
C ALA A 97 -16.12 -13.05 8.52
N ILE A 98 -15.81 -12.28 9.58
CA ILE A 98 -16.50 -11.02 9.91
C ILE A 98 -16.38 -10.03 8.74
N ARG A 99 -15.15 -9.79 8.27
CA ARG A 99 -14.89 -8.88 7.15
C ARG A 99 -15.63 -9.30 5.88
N LYS A 100 -15.62 -10.60 5.54
CA LYS A 100 -16.32 -11.12 4.37
C LYS A 100 -17.83 -10.92 4.47
N SER A 101 -18.42 -11.17 5.65
CA SER A 101 -19.87 -11.04 5.86
C SER A 101 -20.34 -9.57 5.84
N LEU A 102 -19.51 -8.64 6.27
CA LEU A 102 -19.83 -7.21 6.38
C LEU A 102 -19.31 -6.36 5.22
N TRP A 103 -18.89 -6.97 4.10
CA TRP A 103 -18.27 -6.22 2.99
C TRP A 103 -19.09 -5.03 2.50
N ASN A 104 -20.41 -5.19 2.40
CA ASN A 104 -21.34 -4.14 1.95
C ASN A 104 -22.13 -3.49 3.10
N ASP A 105 -21.80 -3.81 4.35
CA ASP A 105 -22.49 -3.26 5.50
C ASP A 105 -21.84 -1.95 5.95
N PRO A 106 -22.58 -0.82 6.00
CA PRO A 106 -22.03 0.44 6.50
C PRO A 106 -21.53 0.38 7.95
N ALA A 107 -22.07 -0.54 8.78
CA ALA A 107 -21.67 -0.70 10.17
C ALA A 107 -20.23 -1.21 10.35
N ARG A 108 -19.61 -1.75 9.28
CA ARG A 108 -18.23 -2.28 9.33
C ARG A 108 -17.19 -1.29 9.84
N VAL A 109 -17.41 0.01 9.65
CA VAL A 109 -16.51 1.06 10.15
C VAL A 109 -16.38 1.09 11.68
N HIS A 110 -17.30 0.43 12.38
CA HIS A 110 -17.30 0.29 13.84
C HIS A 110 -16.66 -1.01 14.32
N ASN A 111 -16.21 -1.88 13.41
CA ASN A 111 -15.52 -3.10 13.78
C ASN A 111 -14.21 -2.77 14.50
N GLU A 112 -13.88 -3.59 15.51
CA GLU A 112 -12.55 -3.54 16.14
C GLU A 112 -11.46 -3.73 15.09
N PRO A 113 -10.34 -3.01 15.21
CA PRO A 113 -9.23 -3.15 14.29
C PRO A 113 -8.63 -4.56 14.33
N TYR A 114 -8.18 -5.04 13.18
CA TYR A 114 -7.58 -6.36 13.04
C TYR A 114 -6.06 -6.29 13.09
N PHE A 115 -5.44 -7.07 13.95
CA PHE A 115 -3.99 -7.29 13.89
C PHE A 115 -3.63 -8.20 12.71
N GLY A 116 -2.49 -7.93 12.06
CA GLY A 116 -1.95 -8.77 11.01
C GLY A 116 -0.46 -8.52 10.75
N TRP A 117 0.11 -9.34 9.89
CA TRP A 117 1.48 -9.25 9.42
C TRP A 117 1.50 -8.82 7.96
N LEU A 118 2.32 -7.83 7.61
CA LEU A 118 2.45 -7.35 6.24
C LEU A 118 2.99 -8.48 5.33
N GLN A 119 2.30 -8.71 4.23
CA GLN A 119 2.61 -9.75 3.23
C GLN A 119 2.82 -9.14 1.84
N THR A 120 3.42 -7.96 1.81
CA THR A 120 3.82 -7.26 0.59
C THR A 120 5.18 -6.62 0.79
N VAL A 121 6.09 -6.84 -0.14
CA VAL A 121 7.32 -6.06 -0.22
C VAL A 121 6.96 -4.67 -0.74
N VAL A 122 7.06 -3.67 0.14
CA VAL A 122 6.81 -2.27 -0.24
C VAL A 122 8.07 -1.68 -0.84
N PRO A 123 8.05 -1.27 -2.12
CA PRO A 123 9.26 -0.78 -2.79
C PRO A 123 9.91 0.39 -2.05
N THR A 124 11.22 0.48 -2.11
CA THR A 124 12.07 1.51 -1.49
C THR A 124 12.19 1.48 0.04
N TYR A 125 11.59 0.48 0.70
CA TYR A 125 11.61 0.35 2.15
C TYR A 125 12.35 -0.91 2.67
N GLY A 126 13.05 -1.61 1.77
CA GLY A 126 13.79 -2.83 2.13
C GLY A 126 12.85 -4.00 2.43
N ASN A 127 13.20 -4.79 3.44
CA ASN A 127 12.36 -5.92 3.85
C ASN A 127 11.18 -5.43 4.69
N THR A 128 9.98 -5.53 4.14
CA THR A 128 8.73 -5.15 4.82
C THR A 128 7.86 -6.35 5.14
N ILE A 129 8.25 -7.57 4.74
CA ILE A 129 7.50 -8.79 5.06
C ILE A 129 7.51 -9.02 6.57
N ASN A 130 6.35 -9.38 7.10
CA ASN A 130 6.09 -9.61 8.51
C ASN A 130 6.26 -8.39 9.44
N LEU A 131 6.21 -7.17 8.91
CA LEU A 131 5.99 -6.01 9.77
C LEU A 131 4.60 -6.09 10.41
N LYS A 132 4.53 -5.70 11.68
CA LYS A 132 3.27 -5.68 12.43
C LYS A 132 2.35 -4.58 11.93
N THR A 133 1.09 -4.93 11.72
CA THR A 133 0.07 -4.02 11.20
C THR A 133 -1.23 -4.10 11.97
N VAL A 134 -2.00 -3.03 11.92
CA VAL A 134 -3.40 -2.97 12.34
C VAL A 134 -4.22 -2.48 11.15
N ALA A 135 -5.25 -3.24 10.81
CA ALA A 135 -6.19 -2.89 9.75
C ALA A 135 -7.45 -2.27 10.35
N ARG A 136 -7.85 -1.09 9.87
CA ARG A 136 -9.09 -0.42 10.24
C ARG A 136 -10.04 -0.40 9.06
N GLU A 137 -11.24 -0.95 9.27
CA GLU A 137 -12.27 -0.95 8.24
C GLU A 137 -12.65 0.47 7.81
N GLN A 138 -12.95 0.60 6.53
CA GLN A 138 -13.41 1.82 5.89
C GLN A 138 -14.88 1.67 5.48
N GLU A 139 -15.44 2.65 4.80
CA GLU A 139 -16.78 2.60 4.25
C GLU A 139 -17.03 1.32 3.43
N ALA A 140 -18.30 0.95 3.29
CA ALA A 140 -18.71 -0.24 2.56
C ALA A 140 -18.11 -0.28 1.13
N GLY A 141 -17.55 -1.42 0.75
CA GLY A 141 -16.91 -1.61 -0.56
C GLY A 141 -15.46 -1.09 -0.66
N LEU A 142 -14.91 -0.45 0.39
CA LEU A 142 -13.51 -0.02 0.40
C LEU A 142 -12.62 -1.02 1.13
N ILE A 143 -11.36 -1.11 0.70
CA ILE A 143 -10.34 -1.86 1.44
C ILE A 143 -9.93 -1.09 2.70
N PRO A 144 -9.54 -1.78 3.82
CA PRO A 144 -9.19 -1.13 5.06
C PRO A 144 -7.94 -0.26 4.95
N ALA A 145 -7.83 0.72 5.84
CA ALA A 145 -6.59 1.41 6.10
C ALA A 145 -5.67 0.50 6.92
N ILE A 146 -4.40 0.40 6.50
CA ILE A 146 -3.36 -0.37 7.18
C ILE A 146 -2.42 0.60 7.89
N GLU A 147 -2.34 0.45 9.21
CA GLU A 147 -1.43 1.17 10.08
C GLU A 147 -0.27 0.25 10.46
N LEU A 148 0.96 0.71 10.27
CA LEU A 148 2.16 0.01 10.72
C LEU A 148 2.41 0.34 12.19
N ILE A 149 2.67 -0.70 12.97
CA ILE A 149 2.96 -0.57 14.41
C ILE A 149 4.36 -1.10 14.77
N GLU A 150 5.20 -1.39 13.77
CA GLU A 150 6.61 -1.76 13.99
C GLU A 150 7.44 -0.51 14.25
N GLU A 151 7.98 -0.40 15.48
CA GLU A 151 8.76 0.77 15.88
C GLU A 151 10.08 0.88 15.11
N GLY A 152 10.43 2.10 14.71
CA GLY A 152 11.72 2.43 14.10
C GLY A 152 11.88 2.00 12.64
N HIS A 153 10.92 1.29 12.04
CA HIS A 153 11.00 0.93 10.64
C HIS A 153 10.74 2.16 9.75
N PRO A 154 11.54 2.41 8.67
CA PRO A 154 11.38 3.59 7.82
C PRO A 154 9.97 3.78 7.24
N LEU A 155 9.29 2.69 6.85
CA LEU A 155 7.92 2.75 6.34
C LEU A 155 6.93 3.22 7.42
N THR A 156 7.10 2.78 8.67
CA THR A 156 6.28 3.22 9.80
C THR A 156 6.51 4.71 10.08
N LEU A 157 7.78 5.15 10.09
CA LEU A 157 8.13 6.55 10.31
C LEU A 157 7.57 7.46 9.21
N ASP A 158 7.68 7.05 7.95
CA ASP A 158 7.15 7.82 6.83
C ASP A 158 5.62 7.87 6.85
N GLN A 159 4.94 6.78 7.25
CA GLN A 159 3.48 6.77 7.41
C GLN A 159 3.02 7.72 8.52
N GLN A 160 3.72 7.75 9.66
CA GLN A 160 3.35 8.56 10.82
C GLN A 160 3.68 10.05 10.62
N ASN A 161 4.82 10.36 10.03
CA ASN A 161 5.34 11.72 9.96
C ASN A 161 5.10 12.39 8.59
N GLY A 162 4.73 11.62 7.56
CA GLY A 162 4.72 12.10 6.19
C GLY A 162 6.13 12.29 5.62
N ILE A 163 6.18 12.56 4.31
CA ILE A 163 7.43 12.79 3.57
C ILE A 163 7.36 14.08 2.77
N SER A 164 8.53 14.63 2.43
CA SER A 164 8.58 15.78 1.53
C SER A 164 8.22 15.38 0.10
N PHE A 165 7.71 16.33 -0.71
CA PHE A 165 7.49 16.11 -2.15
C PHE A 165 8.75 15.60 -2.87
N LYS A 166 9.93 16.11 -2.50
CA LYS A 166 11.20 15.67 -3.06
C LYS A 166 11.46 14.18 -2.74
N THR A 167 11.23 13.78 -1.51
CA THR A 167 11.38 12.37 -1.07
C THR A 167 10.39 11.47 -1.80
N ALA A 168 9.14 11.89 -1.93
CA ALA A 168 8.12 11.15 -2.69
C ALA A 168 8.53 10.98 -4.16
N ALA A 169 8.98 12.05 -4.82
CA ALA A 169 9.45 11.99 -6.20
C ALA A 169 10.62 11.00 -6.37
N GLN A 170 11.62 11.03 -5.48
CA GLN A 170 12.75 10.11 -5.52
C GLN A 170 12.31 8.64 -5.36
N LYS A 171 11.36 8.37 -4.43
CA LYS A 171 10.80 7.02 -4.25
C LYS A 171 10.05 6.57 -5.50
N VAL A 172 9.20 7.41 -6.07
CA VAL A 172 8.45 7.11 -7.30
C VAL A 172 9.38 6.86 -8.49
N GLU A 173 10.41 7.68 -8.67
CA GLU A 173 11.42 7.46 -9.72
C GLU A 173 12.14 6.12 -9.57
N ALA A 174 12.51 5.74 -8.34
CA ALA A 174 13.14 4.45 -8.05
C ALA A 174 12.18 3.28 -8.37
N ILE A 175 10.91 3.39 -7.98
CA ILE A 175 9.89 2.39 -8.29
C ILE A 175 9.69 2.23 -9.80
N LEU A 176 9.52 3.34 -10.52
CA LEU A 176 9.36 3.32 -11.98
C LEU A 176 10.58 2.73 -12.67
N THR A 177 11.78 3.03 -12.18
CA THR A 177 13.03 2.47 -12.72
C THR A 177 13.09 0.95 -12.52
N ALA A 178 12.73 0.46 -11.32
CA ALA A 178 12.72 -0.97 -11.03
C ALA A 178 11.70 -1.73 -11.89
N PHE A 179 10.50 -1.17 -12.11
CA PHE A 179 9.48 -1.79 -12.96
C PHE A 179 9.91 -1.93 -14.44
N HIS A 180 10.81 -1.06 -14.92
CA HIS A 180 11.23 -1.06 -16.32
C HIS A 180 12.59 -1.76 -16.55
N ASN A 181 13.26 -2.20 -15.50
CA ASN A 181 14.49 -3.00 -15.56
C ASN A 181 14.23 -4.39 -14.95
N PRO A 182 13.66 -5.34 -15.71
CA PRO A 182 13.27 -6.66 -15.19
C PRO A 182 14.46 -7.56 -14.80
N ASP A 183 15.69 -7.14 -15.05
CA ASP A 183 16.92 -7.91 -14.76
C ASP A 183 17.53 -7.62 -13.37
N ASN A 184 16.79 -6.97 -12.48
CA ASN A 184 17.17 -6.74 -11.07
C ASN A 184 16.27 -7.48 -10.10
#